data_f47887f9d9e2f0884992003bf19c47ba
#
_entry.id   f47887f9d9e2f0884992003bf19c47ba
#
_cell.length_a   1.000
_cell.length_b   1.000
_cell.length_c   1.000
_cell.angle_alpha   90.00
_cell.angle_beta   90.00
_cell.angle_gamma   90.00
#
_symmetry.space_group_name_H-M   'P 1'
#
loop_
_entity.id
_entity.type
_entity.pdbx_description
1 polymer ?
#
loop_
_entity_poly.entity_id
_entity_poly.type
_entity_poly.pdbx_seq_one_letter_code
_entity_poly.pdbx_strand_id
1 'polypeptide(L)'
;MSRIAGVAFSLIAASTLSAFLSLHSAAARTQAASASVAVSAPTQDYLVYVVCESADRVVLLRFGPKGFSIERQTRIGLLPMGDINGPHGIAVSPDKQFVYVSLGHGQPNGSVWKLKAGTNDVVRYAPLGLFPATTDISRDGEFIYVANANFHGDMVPSSISVVATGEMVEVKRITTCTMPHGSRLNPQGTKHYSACMMDDMLAEIDTHKFDVSRHFVLTKGKEMGMDGAPHGQMKMGELTCVPTWAQPSNDGAVVYVACNKSNEIAVIDVASWKLLRRFPAGNGVYNLAMTKDGRLIATNKRGQSVSIFDPRTGAELAHLPTKRKVVHGAVVTPDNRYTFISVEGVGSDPGTVEVIDLDSMKTVATVDVPEQAAGIDFWKSEQPKP
;
A
#
# COMPACT_ATOMS: atom_id res chain seq x y z
N MET A 1 48.15 -67.09 -11.82
CA MET A 1 48.93 -68.00 -10.96
C MET A 1 48.62 -67.69 -9.52
N SER A 2 48.24 -68.74 -8.79
CA SER A 2 48.23 -69.00 -7.34
C SER A 2 47.28 -68.11 -6.50
N ARG A 3 46.11 -68.61 -6.05
CA ARG A 3 45.77 -69.58 -4.97
C ARG A 3 46.42 -69.24 -3.64
N ILE A 4 45.63 -69.01 -2.55
CA ILE A 4 45.15 -69.94 -1.54
C ILE A 4 44.38 -69.14 -0.48
N ALA A 5 43.14 -69.48 -0.19
CA ALA A 5 42.57 -70.16 0.96
C ALA A 5 42.82 -69.49 2.33
N GLY A 6 41.88 -69.06 3.04
CA GLY A 6 40.80 -69.72 3.77
C GLY A 6 41.20 -69.91 5.25
N VAL A 7 40.36 -69.45 6.16
CA VAL A 7 40.00 -70.16 7.40
C VAL A 7 38.94 -69.36 8.17
N ALA A 8 37.82 -69.98 8.43
CA ALA A 8 36.75 -69.56 9.31
C ALA A 8 37.15 -69.82 10.79
N PHE A 9 36.79 -68.90 11.67
CA PHE A 9 36.62 -69.19 13.09
C PHE A 9 35.30 -68.63 13.61
N SER A 10 34.41 -69.53 13.90
CA SER A 10 33.21 -69.33 14.69
C SER A 10 33.58 -69.15 16.15
N LEU A 11 33.11 -68.12 16.82
CA LEU A 11 33.02 -68.08 18.27
C LEU A 11 31.67 -67.53 18.70
N ILE A 12 30.93 -68.40 19.35
CA ILE A 12 29.67 -68.15 20.07
C ILE A 12 30.02 -67.40 21.38
N ALA A 13 29.35 -66.30 21.65
CA ALA A 13 29.27 -65.81 23.02
C ALA A 13 27.97 -65.08 23.23
N ALA A 14 27.16 -65.70 23.98
CA ALA A 14 26.17 -65.25 25.00
C ALA A 14 25.52 -63.84 24.94
N SER A 15 24.23 -63.88 24.78
CA SER A 15 23.22 -62.84 25.03
C SER A 15 23.20 -62.34 26.49
N THR A 16 23.32 -61.04 26.68
CA THR A 16 22.78 -60.40 27.87
C THR A 16 21.80 -59.31 27.40
N LEU A 17 20.54 -59.58 27.69
CA LEU A 17 19.39 -58.71 27.40
C LEU A 17 19.35 -57.62 28.48
N SER A 18 19.78 -56.43 28.17
CA SER A 18 19.55 -55.25 29.01
C SER A 18 18.38 -54.46 28.46
N ALA A 19 17.24 -54.57 29.11
CA ALA A 19 16.05 -53.80 28.83
C ALA A 19 16.26 -52.36 29.30
N PHE A 20 16.48 -51.43 28.36
CA PHE A 20 16.34 -50.01 28.62
C PHE A 20 14.87 -49.61 28.42
N LEU A 21 14.16 -49.37 29.53
CA LEU A 21 12.90 -48.67 29.54
C LEU A 21 13.18 -47.20 29.17
N SER A 22 12.95 -46.81 27.93
CA SER A 22 12.87 -45.42 27.53
C SER A 22 11.50 -44.88 27.90
N LEU A 23 11.43 -44.12 29.00
CA LEU A 23 10.30 -43.25 29.34
C LEU A 23 10.20 -42.13 28.29
N HIS A 24 9.34 -42.35 27.29
CA HIS A 24 8.89 -41.22 26.42
C HIS A 24 7.85 -40.43 27.20
N SER A 25 8.27 -39.32 27.81
CA SER A 25 7.35 -38.31 28.25
C SER A 25 6.75 -37.61 27.01
N ALA A 26 5.54 -38.02 26.66
CA ALA A 26 4.71 -37.28 25.71
C ALA A 26 4.32 -35.95 26.36
N ALA A 27 5.08 -34.91 26.11
CA ALA A 27 4.65 -33.55 26.38
C ALA A 27 3.44 -33.25 25.47
N ALA A 28 2.25 -33.40 26.00
CA ALA A 28 1.03 -32.94 25.38
C ALA A 28 1.16 -31.40 25.18
N ARG A 29 1.50 -30.98 23.95
CA ARG A 29 1.30 -29.60 23.53
C ARG A 29 -0.20 -29.35 23.53
N THR A 30 -0.70 -28.75 24.58
CA THR A 30 -2.01 -28.10 24.59
C THR A 30 -1.93 -26.97 23.53
N GLN A 31 -2.40 -27.27 22.33
CA GLN A 31 -2.75 -26.26 21.35
C GLN A 31 -3.91 -25.50 21.96
N ALA A 32 -3.63 -24.30 22.51
CA ALA A 32 -4.67 -23.37 22.89
C ALA A 32 -5.49 -23.11 21.62
N ALA A 33 -6.71 -23.64 21.58
CA ALA A 33 -7.67 -23.31 20.54
C ALA A 33 -7.86 -21.80 20.61
N SER A 34 -7.33 -21.06 19.64
CA SER A 34 -7.66 -19.65 19.45
C SER A 34 -9.16 -19.60 19.24
N ALA A 35 -9.89 -19.09 20.22
CA ALA A 35 -11.32 -18.83 20.07
C ALA A 35 -11.46 -17.95 18.82
N SER A 36 -12.13 -18.47 17.78
CA SER A 36 -12.43 -17.71 16.58
C SER A 36 -13.29 -16.53 17.00
N VAL A 37 -12.76 -15.31 16.93
CA VAL A 37 -13.56 -14.10 17.15
C VAL A 37 -14.70 -14.14 16.14
N ALA A 38 -15.93 -14.12 16.63
CA ALA A 38 -17.12 -14.11 15.78
C ALA A 38 -17.15 -12.78 15.00
N VAL A 39 -17.35 -12.86 13.69
CA VAL A 39 -17.55 -11.67 12.87
C VAL A 39 -18.86 -11.02 13.28
N SER A 40 -18.80 -9.82 13.85
CA SER A 40 -19.99 -9.05 14.17
C SER A 40 -20.40 -8.17 12.99
N ALA A 41 -21.69 -8.09 12.71
CA ALA A 41 -22.20 -7.20 11.68
C ALA A 41 -21.86 -5.73 12.00
N PRO A 42 -21.62 -4.88 11.00
CA PRO A 42 -21.42 -3.46 11.22
C PRO A 42 -22.67 -2.82 11.85
N THR A 43 -22.48 -1.88 12.79
CA THR A 43 -23.56 -1.16 13.48
C THR A 43 -23.84 0.22 12.87
N GLN A 44 -22.98 0.65 11.95
CA GLN A 44 -23.07 1.93 11.23
C GLN A 44 -22.72 1.72 9.76
N ASP A 45 -23.05 2.70 8.93
CA ASP A 45 -22.63 2.73 7.53
C ASP A 45 -21.26 3.38 7.42
N TYR A 46 -20.36 2.76 6.65
CA TYR A 46 -19.04 3.26 6.28
C TYR A 46 -19.07 3.63 4.80
N LEU A 47 -18.70 4.87 4.49
CA LEU A 47 -18.64 5.40 3.14
C LEU A 47 -17.20 5.56 2.69
N VAL A 48 -16.88 4.97 1.55
CA VAL A 48 -15.52 4.88 1.02
C VAL A 48 -15.55 5.26 -0.46
N TYR A 49 -14.59 6.05 -0.88
CA TYR A 49 -14.38 6.37 -2.29
C TYR A 49 -13.32 5.46 -2.90
N VAL A 50 -13.57 5.02 -4.12
CA VAL A 50 -12.58 4.33 -4.96
C VAL A 50 -12.63 4.94 -6.36
N VAL A 51 -11.46 5.03 -7.01
CA VAL A 51 -11.37 5.40 -8.42
C VAL A 51 -11.16 4.16 -9.27
N CYS A 52 -11.77 4.15 -10.46
CA CYS A 52 -11.69 3.08 -11.44
C CYS A 52 -11.04 3.65 -12.70
N GLU A 53 -9.74 3.34 -12.89
CA GLU A 53 -8.85 4.02 -13.81
C GLU A 53 -9.28 3.82 -15.27
N SER A 54 -9.44 2.57 -15.72
CA SER A 54 -9.83 2.26 -17.10
C SER A 54 -11.29 2.65 -17.43
N ALA A 55 -12.13 2.78 -16.41
CA ALA A 55 -13.54 3.13 -16.58
C ALA A 55 -13.82 4.64 -16.45
N ASP A 56 -12.82 5.46 -16.11
CA ASP A 56 -12.99 6.91 -15.84
C ASP A 56 -14.06 7.19 -14.78
N ARG A 57 -14.07 6.43 -13.67
CA ARG A 57 -15.10 6.56 -12.64
C ARG A 57 -14.53 6.93 -11.26
N VAL A 58 -15.26 7.81 -10.58
CA VAL A 58 -15.21 7.98 -9.13
C VAL A 58 -16.41 7.28 -8.55
N VAL A 59 -16.21 6.31 -7.68
CA VAL A 59 -17.24 5.47 -7.11
C VAL A 59 -17.30 5.69 -5.60
N LEU A 60 -18.48 6.02 -5.08
CA LEU A 60 -18.78 6.06 -3.67
C LEU A 60 -19.44 4.74 -3.28
N LEU A 61 -18.89 4.08 -2.29
CA LEU A 61 -19.37 2.80 -1.76
C LEU A 61 -19.95 2.99 -0.37
N ARG A 62 -20.96 2.16 -0.04
CA ARG A 62 -21.57 2.06 1.29
C ARG A 62 -21.48 0.64 1.79
N PHE A 63 -20.83 0.46 2.96
CA PHE A 63 -20.80 -0.80 3.70
C PHE A 63 -21.45 -0.60 5.06
N GLY A 64 -22.46 -1.42 5.38
CA GLY A 64 -23.19 -1.29 6.64
C GLY A 64 -24.08 -2.50 6.94
N PRO A 65 -25.00 -2.39 7.90
CA PRO A 65 -25.89 -3.49 8.30
C PRO A 65 -26.74 -4.07 7.14
N LYS A 66 -26.98 -3.28 6.10
CA LYS A 66 -27.74 -3.68 4.92
C LYS A 66 -26.86 -4.29 3.80
N GLY A 67 -25.55 -4.45 4.05
CA GLY A 67 -24.61 -5.05 3.10
C GLY A 67 -23.62 -4.05 2.52
N PHE A 68 -23.04 -4.41 1.38
CA PHE A 68 -22.02 -3.63 0.69
C PHE A 68 -22.45 -3.34 -0.75
N SER A 69 -22.54 -2.09 -1.14
CA SER A 69 -23.08 -1.66 -2.44
C SER A 69 -22.46 -0.37 -2.95
N ILE A 70 -22.65 -0.11 -4.24
CA ILE A 70 -22.34 1.18 -4.86
C ILE A 70 -23.46 2.17 -4.50
N GLU A 71 -23.09 3.25 -3.82
CA GLU A 71 -23.98 4.37 -3.51
C GLU A 71 -24.10 5.34 -4.69
N ARG A 72 -22.96 5.60 -5.36
CA ARG A 72 -22.86 6.52 -6.50
C ARG A 72 -21.65 6.20 -7.36
N GLN A 73 -21.77 6.45 -8.67
CA GLN A 73 -20.63 6.47 -9.57
C GLN A 73 -20.76 7.63 -10.56
N THR A 74 -19.66 8.29 -10.85
CA THR A 74 -19.61 9.48 -11.70
C THR A 74 -18.41 9.41 -12.63
N ARG A 75 -18.62 9.68 -13.92
CA ARG A 75 -17.53 9.83 -14.88
C ARG A 75 -16.78 11.11 -14.59
N ILE A 76 -15.44 11.06 -14.69
CA ILE A 76 -14.55 12.19 -14.46
C ILE A 76 -13.57 12.35 -15.63
N GLY A 77 -13.20 13.62 -15.92
CA GLY A 77 -12.20 13.96 -16.92
C GLY A 77 -12.79 14.73 -18.10
N LEU A 78 -11.91 15.31 -18.92
CA LEU A 78 -12.25 16.14 -20.08
C LEU A 78 -12.04 15.44 -21.42
N LEU A 79 -11.32 14.31 -21.43
CA LEU A 79 -11.08 13.59 -22.68
C LEU A 79 -12.36 13.00 -23.24
N PRO A 80 -12.52 12.95 -24.57
CA PRO A 80 -13.72 12.43 -25.20
C PRO A 80 -13.93 10.94 -24.89
N MET A 81 -15.12 10.43 -25.22
CA MET A 81 -15.41 9.00 -25.11
C MET A 81 -14.47 8.22 -26.04
N GLY A 82 -13.84 7.19 -25.47
CA GLY A 82 -12.83 6.37 -26.17
C GLY A 82 -11.41 6.65 -25.70
N ASP A 83 -11.14 7.82 -25.14
CA ASP A 83 -9.88 8.13 -24.46
C ASP A 83 -10.01 7.94 -22.95
N ILE A 84 -8.93 7.48 -22.31
CA ILE A 84 -8.90 7.23 -20.87
C ILE A 84 -8.32 8.45 -20.17
N ASN A 85 -9.08 9.01 -19.20
CA ASN A 85 -8.59 10.08 -18.31
C ASN A 85 -7.74 9.53 -17.16
N GLY A 86 -7.97 8.29 -16.77
CA GLY A 86 -7.16 7.54 -15.82
C GLY A 86 -7.17 8.11 -14.39
N PRO A 87 -8.31 8.15 -13.69
CA PRO A 87 -8.33 8.50 -12.28
C PRO A 87 -7.57 7.47 -11.47
N HIS A 88 -6.47 7.89 -10.81
CA HIS A 88 -5.54 6.97 -10.17
C HIS A 88 -5.43 7.15 -8.64
N GLY A 89 -5.16 8.36 -8.17
CA GLY A 89 -5.08 8.69 -6.75
C GLY A 89 -6.34 9.37 -6.24
N ILE A 90 -6.63 9.22 -4.97
CA ILE A 90 -7.75 9.88 -4.30
C ILE A 90 -7.39 10.27 -2.87
N ALA A 91 -7.87 11.43 -2.43
CA ALA A 91 -7.77 11.89 -1.05
C ALA A 91 -9.06 12.62 -0.65
N VAL A 92 -9.57 12.34 0.53
CA VAL A 92 -10.72 13.05 1.12
C VAL A 92 -10.20 14.18 2.01
N SER A 93 -10.78 15.38 1.88
CA SER A 93 -10.41 16.51 2.73
C SER A 93 -10.65 16.23 4.22
N PRO A 94 -9.83 16.79 5.14
CA PRO A 94 -10.01 16.57 6.57
C PRO A 94 -11.40 16.99 7.10
N ASP A 95 -11.99 18.03 6.52
CA ASP A 95 -13.34 18.52 6.83
C ASP A 95 -14.47 17.68 6.21
N LYS A 96 -14.12 16.66 5.40
CA LYS A 96 -15.06 15.74 4.72
C LYS A 96 -15.97 16.40 3.68
N GLN A 97 -15.68 17.64 3.28
CA GLN A 97 -16.48 18.39 2.31
C GLN A 97 -16.08 18.09 0.86
N PHE A 98 -14.83 17.71 0.64
CA PHE A 98 -14.27 17.53 -0.70
C PHE A 98 -13.55 16.21 -0.86
N VAL A 99 -13.47 15.78 -2.12
CA VAL A 99 -12.66 14.66 -2.58
C VAL A 99 -11.77 15.16 -3.70
N TYR A 100 -10.49 14.79 -3.64
CA TYR A 100 -9.50 15.16 -4.64
C TYR A 100 -9.07 13.91 -5.38
N VAL A 101 -9.08 13.99 -6.71
CA VAL A 101 -8.81 12.86 -7.60
C VAL A 101 -7.73 13.28 -8.61
N SER A 102 -6.63 12.53 -8.66
CA SER A 102 -5.65 12.70 -9.74
C SER A 102 -6.10 11.98 -10.99
N LEU A 103 -5.91 12.61 -12.16
CA LEU A 103 -6.11 12.01 -13.47
C LEU A 103 -4.74 11.84 -14.12
N GLY A 104 -4.35 10.61 -14.42
CA GLY A 104 -3.04 10.27 -14.97
C GLY A 104 -2.84 10.80 -16.39
N HIS A 105 -3.90 10.85 -17.18
CA HIS A 105 -3.87 11.27 -18.56
C HIS A 105 -4.47 12.65 -18.78
N GLY A 106 -4.09 13.30 -19.87
CA GLY A 106 -4.53 14.64 -20.25
C GLY A 106 -3.66 15.20 -21.39
N GLN A 107 -3.99 16.42 -21.82
CA GLN A 107 -3.20 17.11 -22.85
C GLN A 107 -2.88 18.53 -22.37
N PRO A 108 -1.57 18.85 -22.22
CA PRO A 108 -0.40 18.00 -22.46
C PRO A 108 -0.06 17.06 -21.30
N ASN A 109 -0.62 17.29 -20.12
CA ASN A 109 -0.30 16.60 -18.87
C ASN A 109 -1.57 16.19 -18.14
N GLY A 110 -1.42 15.41 -17.05
CA GLY A 110 -2.51 15.08 -16.14
C GLY A 110 -2.96 16.25 -15.26
N SER A 111 -3.86 15.97 -14.32
CA SER A 111 -4.48 17.00 -13.47
C SER A 111 -4.92 16.44 -12.13
N VAL A 112 -5.24 17.32 -11.18
CA VAL A 112 -5.96 16.96 -9.95
C VAL A 112 -7.30 17.70 -9.90
N TRP A 113 -8.36 16.99 -9.53
CA TRP A 113 -9.74 17.49 -9.53
C TRP A 113 -10.29 17.54 -8.11
N LYS A 114 -10.98 18.64 -7.79
CA LYS A 114 -11.71 18.87 -6.54
C LYS A 114 -13.21 18.63 -6.80
N LEU A 115 -13.78 17.69 -6.07
CA LEU A 115 -15.18 17.32 -6.15
C LEU A 115 -15.86 17.57 -4.81
N LYS A 116 -17.16 17.90 -4.80
CA LYS A 116 -17.98 17.88 -3.57
C LYS A 116 -18.18 16.45 -3.12
N ALA A 117 -17.86 16.15 -1.86
CA ALA A 117 -18.10 14.83 -1.28
C ALA A 117 -19.62 14.53 -1.23
N GLY A 118 -19.97 13.28 -1.55
CA GLY A 118 -21.36 12.80 -1.59
C GLY A 118 -22.08 13.02 -2.92
N THR A 119 -21.93 14.16 -3.58
CA THR A 119 -22.56 14.45 -4.87
C THR A 119 -21.63 14.19 -6.06
N ASN A 120 -20.31 14.29 -5.86
CA ASN A 120 -19.25 14.23 -6.87
C ASN A 120 -19.33 15.38 -7.89
N ASP A 121 -19.99 16.48 -7.55
CA ASP A 121 -20.01 17.67 -8.39
C ASP A 121 -18.61 18.26 -8.50
N VAL A 122 -18.17 18.52 -9.72
CA VAL A 122 -16.85 19.13 -9.98
C VAL A 122 -16.87 20.58 -9.50
N VAL A 123 -15.93 20.94 -8.64
CA VAL A 123 -15.72 22.30 -8.16
C VAL A 123 -14.68 23.00 -9.00
N ARG A 124 -13.52 22.38 -9.17
CA ARG A 124 -12.38 22.92 -9.92
C ARG A 124 -11.35 21.83 -10.19
N TYR A 125 -10.39 22.09 -11.08
CA TYR A 125 -9.21 21.25 -11.28
C TYR A 125 -7.97 22.11 -11.48
N ALA A 126 -6.79 21.50 -11.26
CA ALA A 126 -5.47 22.07 -11.55
C ALA A 126 -4.71 21.15 -12.52
N PRO A 127 -4.11 21.68 -13.61
CA PRO A 127 -3.17 20.93 -14.43
C PRO A 127 -1.89 20.67 -13.63
N LEU A 128 -1.31 19.48 -13.79
CA LEU A 128 -0.11 19.05 -13.08
C LEU A 128 0.98 18.55 -14.04
N GLY A 129 1.87 17.69 -13.53
CA GLY A 129 2.91 17.05 -14.32
C GLY A 129 2.41 15.82 -15.09
N LEU A 130 3.36 14.99 -15.54
CA LEU A 130 3.08 13.78 -16.30
C LEU A 130 2.63 12.65 -15.35
N PHE A 131 1.49 12.07 -15.65
CA PHE A 131 0.86 11.00 -14.90
C PHE A 131 0.78 11.26 -13.39
N PRO A 132 -0.03 12.24 -12.93
CA PRO A 132 -0.34 12.38 -11.53
C PRO A 132 -0.96 11.09 -10.98
N ALA A 133 -0.29 10.45 -10.03
CA ALA A 133 -0.69 9.17 -9.45
C ALA A 133 -1.21 9.35 -8.02
N THR A 134 -0.38 9.12 -7.03
CA THR A 134 -0.79 9.14 -5.63
C THR A 134 -1.03 10.56 -5.13
N THR A 135 -2.06 10.72 -4.32
CA THR A 135 -2.42 11.98 -3.65
C THR A 135 -2.38 11.81 -2.14
N ASP A 136 -1.94 12.85 -1.44
CA ASP A 136 -2.10 12.98 0.01
C ASP A 136 -2.40 14.44 0.36
N ILE A 137 -3.10 14.69 1.47
CA ILE A 137 -3.57 16.02 1.83
C ILE A 137 -3.05 16.43 3.21
N SER A 138 -2.65 17.71 3.35
CA SER A 138 -2.25 18.27 4.64
C SER A 138 -3.39 18.23 5.67
N ARG A 139 -3.03 18.18 6.96
CA ARG A 139 -4.02 18.04 8.04
C ARG A 139 -4.98 19.21 8.17
N ASP A 140 -4.52 20.40 7.81
CA ASP A 140 -5.33 21.62 7.73
C ASP A 140 -6.19 21.68 6.47
N GLY A 141 -5.94 20.78 5.50
CA GLY A 141 -6.62 20.75 4.22
C GLY A 141 -6.16 21.81 3.22
N GLU A 142 -5.10 22.57 3.53
CA GLU A 142 -4.66 23.70 2.69
C GLU A 142 -3.88 23.25 1.45
N PHE A 143 -3.16 22.12 1.55
CA PHE A 143 -2.31 21.62 0.46
C PHE A 143 -2.56 20.17 0.13
N ILE A 144 -2.56 19.85 -1.17
CA ILE A 144 -2.45 18.48 -1.69
C ILE A 144 -1.06 18.27 -2.28
N TYR A 145 -0.48 17.13 -1.97
CA TYR A 145 0.76 16.60 -2.53
C TYR A 145 0.42 15.52 -3.54
N VAL A 146 0.85 15.70 -4.77
CA VAL A 146 0.55 14.75 -5.86
C VAL A 146 1.84 14.27 -6.50
N ALA A 147 2.06 12.97 -6.50
CA ALA A 147 3.20 12.36 -7.19
C ALA A 147 2.93 12.27 -8.69
N ASN A 148 3.74 12.97 -9.48
CA ASN A 148 3.73 12.87 -10.94
C ASN A 148 4.61 11.69 -11.37
N ALA A 149 4.03 10.50 -11.50
CA ALA A 149 4.78 9.25 -11.67
C ALA A 149 5.44 9.11 -13.05
N ASN A 150 4.94 9.81 -14.05
CA ASN A 150 5.49 9.77 -15.44
C ASN A 150 5.59 8.34 -16.01
N PHE A 151 4.54 7.51 -15.80
CA PHE A 151 4.59 6.09 -16.22
C PHE A 151 4.77 5.86 -17.72
N HIS A 152 4.40 6.83 -18.54
CA HIS A 152 4.42 6.73 -20.02
C HIS A 152 5.48 7.60 -20.66
N GLY A 153 6.30 8.31 -19.89
CA GLY A 153 7.35 9.19 -20.39
C GLY A 153 8.75 8.57 -20.30
N ASP A 154 9.74 9.40 -20.59
CA ASP A 154 11.15 9.04 -20.46
C ASP A 154 11.50 8.76 -18.98
N MET A 155 12.47 7.87 -18.78
CA MET A 155 13.01 7.54 -17.45
C MET A 155 13.93 8.67 -16.95
N VAL A 156 13.33 9.82 -16.65
CA VAL A 156 13.97 11.01 -16.10
C VAL A 156 13.36 11.37 -14.75
N PRO A 157 14.06 12.13 -13.90
CA PRO A 157 13.47 12.63 -12.65
C PRO A 157 12.16 13.38 -12.91
N SER A 158 11.14 13.00 -12.16
CA SER A 158 9.84 13.64 -12.14
C SER A 158 9.63 14.36 -10.81
N SER A 159 8.41 14.58 -10.35
CA SER A 159 8.15 15.57 -9.31
C SER A 159 7.00 15.20 -8.39
N ILE A 160 6.95 15.91 -7.26
CA ILE A 160 5.76 16.06 -6.42
C ILE A 160 5.20 17.46 -6.66
N SER A 161 3.95 17.55 -7.08
CA SER A 161 3.20 18.81 -7.15
C SER A 161 2.58 19.15 -5.79
N VAL A 162 2.70 20.40 -5.35
CA VAL A 162 2.01 20.95 -4.19
C VAL A 162 0.93 21.88 -4.69
N VAL A 163 -0.33 21.60 -4.39
CA VAL A 163 -1.49 22.35 -4.87
C VAL A 163 -2.22 22.98 -3.70
N ALA A 164 -2.42 24.30 -3.74
CA ALA A 164 -3.29 25.01 -2.80
C ALA A 164 -4.75 24.63 -3.08
N THR A 165 -5.43 24.10 -2.09
CA THR A 165 -6.78 23.49 -2.26
C THR A 165 -7.89 24.54 -2.42
N GLY A 166 -7.70 25.73 -1.88
CA GLY A 166 -8.68 26.82 -2.01
C GLY A 166 -8.91 27.20 -3.45
N GLU A 167 -7.84 27.62 -4.12
CA GLU A 167 -7.84 28.10 -5.50
C GLU A 167 -7.61 27.01 -6.54
N MET A 168 -7.20 25.81 -6.11
CA MET A 168 -6.75 24.73 -6.98
C MET A 168 -5.64 25.19 -7.92
N VAL A 169 -4.56 25.73 -7.33
CA VAL A 169 -3.37 26.20 -8.06
C VAL A 169 -2.14 25.44 -7.60
N GLU A 170 -1.33 24.95 -8.53
CA GLU A 170 -0.02 24.37 -8.24
C GLU A 170 0.92 25.50 -7.77
N VAL A 171 1.23 25.53 -6.47
CA VAL A 171 2.11 26.53 -5.86
C VAL A 171 3.58 26.15 -5.92
N LYS A 172 3.86 24.86 -6.04
CA LYS A 172 5.23 24.34 -6.16
C LYS A 172 5.23 23.01 -6.91
N ARG A 173 6.24 22.81 -7.72
CA ARG A 173 6.61 21.52 -8.32
C ARG A 173 8.02 21.17 -7.85
N ILE A 174 8.14 20.11 -7.05
CA ILE A 174 9.38 19.68 -6.42
C ILE A 174 9.95 18.53 -7.23
N THR A 175 11.05 18.75 -7.95
CA THR A 175 11.77 17.65 -8.61
C THR A 175 12.29 16.69 -7.56
N THR A 176 12.00 15.41 -7.68
CA THR A 176 12.38 14.37 -6.71
C THR A 176 13.26 13.30 -7.35
N CYS A 177 12.67 12.38 -8.09
CA CYS A 177 13.33 11.17 -8.56
C CYS A 177 12.60 10.59 -9.77
N THR A 178 13.16 9.52 -10.35
CA THR A 178 12.52 8.82 -11.45
C THR A 178 11.33 7.99 -10.94
N MET A 179 10.16 8.25 -11.47
CA MET A 179 8.91 7.56 -11.17
C MET A 179 8.55 7.62 -9.66
N PRO A 180 8.37 8.83 -9.07
CA PRO A 180 7.81 8.96 -7.73
C PRO A 180 6.38 8.41 -7.73
N HIS A 181 6.03 7.61 -6.71
CA HIS A 181 4.74 6.93 -6.69
C HIS A 181 4.08 7.01 -5.31
N GLY A 182 4.01 5.90 -4.57
CA GLY A 182 3.32 5.84 -3.29
C GLY A 182 3.94 6.77 -2.26
N SER A 183 3.17 7.74 -1.81
CA SER A 183 3.65 8.81 -0.96
C SER A 183 2.67 9.14 0.17
N ARG A 184 3.21 9.59 1.32
CA ARG A 184 2.43 9.96 2.52
C ARG A 184 3.10 11.06 3.32
N LEU A 185 2.29 11.93 3.90
CA LEU A 185 2.69 12.84 4.96
C LEU A 185 2.95 12.08 6.26
N ASN A 186 3.92 12.56 7.04
CA ASN A 186 4.09 12.07 8.41
C ASN A 186 2.92 12.51 9.31
N PRO A 187 2.73 11.88 10.48
CA PRO A 187 1.64 12.24 11.39
C PRO A 187 1.64 13.69 11.84
N GLN A 188 2.79 14.37 11.84
CA GLN A 188 2.93 15.78 12.22
C GLN A 188 2.62 16.75 11.06
N GLY A 189 2.56 16.26 9.81
CA GLY A 189 2.36 17.08 8.61
C GLY A 189 3.60 17.87 8.18
N THR A 190 4.76 17.64 8.81
CA THR A 190 6.01 18.38 8.58
C THR A 190 6.92 17.79 7.52
N LYS A 191 6.68 16.53 7.16
CA LYS A 191 7.43 15.77 6.15
C LYS A 191 6.49 14.99 5.25
N HIS A 192 6.84 14.92 3.97
CA HIS A 192 6.18 14.08 3.00
C HIS A 192 7.20 13.10 2.43
N TYR A 193 6.89 11.80 2.48
CA TYR A 193 7.76 10.73 2.00
C TYR A 193 7.24 10.22 0.67
N SER A 194 8.13 10.01 -0.30
CA SER A 194 7.79 9.49 -1.63
C SER A 194 8.70 8.34 -2.02
N ALA A 195 8.11 7.23 -2.45
CA ALA A 195 8.81 6.09 -3.00
C ALA A 195 9.24 6.38 -4.45
N CYS A 196 10.50 6.18 -4.77
CA CYS A 196 11.12 6.43 -6.07
C CYS A 196 11.38 5.10 -6.78
N MET A 197 10.42 4.64 -7.59
CA MET A 197 10.40 3.27 -8.10
C MET A 197 11.64 2.91 -8.94
N MET A 198 12.07 3.83 -9.81
CA MET A 198 13.14 3.55 -10.79
C MET A 198 14.51 4.06 -10.35
N ASP A 199 14.62 4.55 -9.11
CA ASP A 199 15.89 4.96 -8.51
C ASP A 199 16.22 4.15 -7.22
N ASP A 200 15.40 3.16 -6.85
CA ASP A 200 15.53 2.40 -5.59
C ASP A 200 15.71 3.32 -4.37
N MET A 201 14.91 4.39 -4.28
CA MET A 201 15.09 5.41 -3.24
C MET A 201 13.78 5.77 -2.54
N LEU A 202 13.92 6.30 -1.32
CA LEU A 202 12.91 7.02 -0.57
C LEU A 202 13.33 8.48 -0.49
N ALA A 203 12.49 9.41 -0.96
CA ALA A 203 12.69 10.85 -0.81
C ALA A 203 11.90 11.38 0.39
N GLU A 204 12.52 12.24 1.20
CA GLU A 204 11.86 13.03 2.24
C GLU A 204 11.79 14.49 1.80
N ILE A 205 10.60 15.05 1.82
CA ILE A 205 10.30 16.44 1.45
C ILE A 205 9.94 17.21 2.73
N ASP A 206 10.56 18.35 2.94
CA ASP A 206 10.19 19.31 3.97
C ASP A 206 8.96 20.09 3.51
N THR A 207 7.85 19.99 4.24
CA THR A 207 6.57 20.60 3.84
C THR A 207 6.50 22.10 4.06
N HIS A 208 7.39 22.68 4.87
CA HIS A 208 7.47 24.13 5.06
C HIS A 208 8.34 24.81 4.00
N LYS A 209 9.40 24.10 3.54
CA LYS A 209 10.31 24.61 2.52
C LYS A 209 9.89 24.25 1.11
N PHE A 210 9.02 23.25 0.96
CA PHE A 210 8.67 22.62 -0.32
C PHE A 210 9.90 22.22 -1.11
N ASP A 211 10.80 21.45 -0.45
CA ASP A 211 12.04 20.98 -1.05
C ASP A 211 12.43 19.61 -0.49
N VAL A 212 13.23 18.84 -1.26
CA VAL A 212 13.76 17.56 -0.79
C VAL A 212 14.81 17.81 0.28
N SER A 213 14.54 17.38 1.52
CA SER A 213 15.47 17.54 2.64
C SER A 213 16.57 16.49 2.63
N ARG A 214 16.22 15.26 2.28
CA ARG A 214 17.15 14.12 2.20
C ARG A 214 16.52 12.96 1.43
N HIS A 215 17.36 11.98 1.06
CA HIS A 215 16.88 10.74 0.43
C HIS A 215 17.62 9.53 1.00
N PHE A 216 17.03 8.35 0.83
CA PHE A 216 17.58 7.09 1.31
C PHE A 216 17.69 6.09 0.15
N VAL A 217 18.88 5.57 -0.12
CA VAL A 217 19.12 4.52 -1.10
C VAL A 217 18.69 3.18 -0.51
N LEU A 218 17.82 2.45 -1.24
CA LEU A 218 17.23 1.18 -0.83
C LEU A 218 17.85 -0.04 -1.52
N THR A 219 18.78 0.17 -2.44
CA THR A 219 19.48 -0.92 -3.13
C THR A 219 20.22 -1.79 -2.13
N LYS A 220 19.96 -3.11 -2.14
CA LYS A 220 20.60 -4.06 -1.20
C LYS A 220 22.12 -4.01 -1.26
N GLY A 221 22.73 -3.89 -0.10
CA GLY A 221 24.19 -3.76 0.08
C GLY A 221 24.76 -2.38 -0.22
N LYS A 222 23.89 -1.40 -0.55
CA LYS A 222 24.26 0.00 -0.78
C LYS A 222 23.36 0.96 0.02
N GLU A 223 22.67 0.45 1.04
CA GLU A 223 21.73 1.22 1.83
C GLU A 223 22.41 2.39 2.53
N MET A 224 21.97 3.60 2.22
CA MET A 224 22.59 4.82 2.75
C MET A 224 21.62 5.99 2.73
N GLY A 225 21.58 6.76 3.80
CA GLY A 225 20.93 8.06 3.87
C GLY A 225 21.85 9.16 3.36
N MET A 226 21.29 10.11 2.60
CA MET A 226 22.00 11.25 2.03
C MET A 226 21.15 12.52 2.17
N ASP A 227 21.80 13.66 2.33
CA ASP A 227 21.13 14.96 2.39
C ASP A 227 20.78 15.48 1.00
N GLY A 228 19.71 16.27 0.93
CA GLY A 228 19.24 16.92 -0.30
C GLY A 228 18.57 15.97 -1.32
N ALA A 229 18.32 16.52 -2.49
CA ALA A 229 17.75 15.78 -3.60
C ALA A 229 18.75 14.77 -4.21
N PRO A 230 18.29 13.66 -4.76
CA PRO A 230 19.17 12.71 -5.42
C PRO A 230 19.83 13.33 -6.65
N HIS A 231 21.12 13.06 -6.83
CA HIS A 231 21.90 13.48 -7.98
C HIS A 231 22.18 12.30 -8.90
N GLY A 232 21.74 12.38 -10.13
CA GLY A 232 21.95 11.37 -11.17
C GLY A 232 20.92 10.23 -11.16
N GLN A 233 20.86 9.50 -12.27
CA GLN A 233 20.01 8.32 -12.39
C GLN A 233 20.78 7.06 -11.99
N MET A 234 20.17 6.19 -11.21
CA MET A 234 20.68 4.83 -11.04
C MET A 234 20.51 4.05 -12.35
N LYS A 235 21.49 3.21 -12.67
CA LYS A 235 21.37 2.30 -13.82
C LYS A 235 20.28 1.27 -13.53
N MET A 236 19.28 1.16 -14.40
CA MET A 236 18.11 0.25 -14.24
C MET A 236 18.49 -1.20 -13.87
N GLY A 237 19.67 -1.69 -14.27
CA GLY A 237 20.13 -3.04 -13.94
C GLY A 237 20.49 -3.26 -12.46
N GLU A 238 20.62 -2.21 -11.68
CA GLU A 238 21.03 -2.28 -10.25
C GLU A 238 19.85 -2.26 -9.26
N LEU A 239 18.61 -2.08 -9.75
CA LEU A 239 17.42 -2.01 -8.88
C LEU A 239 17.18 -3.34 -8.17
N THR A 240 17.01 -3.29 -6.86
CA THR A 240 16.74 -4.47 -6.01
C THR A 240 15.43 -4.38 -5.25
N CYS A 241 14.98 -3.18 -4.89
CA CYS A 241 13.77 -2.91 -4.12
C CYS A 241 12.57 -2.58 -5.03
N VAL A 242 12.71 -1.64 -5.97
CA VAL A 242 11.62 -1.02 -6.72
C VAL A 242 10.53 -0.58 -5.73
N PRO A 243 10.80 0.48 -4.93
CA PRO A 243 9.89 0.89 -3.87
C PRO A 243 8.61 1.46 -4.47
N THR A 244 7.46 0.93 -4.05
CA THR A 244 6.15 1.35 -4.57
C THR A 244 5.35 2.20 -3.61
N TRP A 245 5.63 2.12 -2.31
CA TRP A 245 4.90 2.84 -1.28
C TRP A 245 5.79 3.21 -0.11
N ALA A 246 5.57 4.41 0.44
CA ALA A 246 6.16 4.89 1.68
C ALA A 246 5.04 5.15 2.70
N GLN A 247 5.11 4.52 3.87
CA GLN A 247 4.13 4.66 4.94
C GLN A 247 4.81 4.99 6.27
N PRO A 248 4.69 6.21 6.78
CA PRO A 248 5.16 6.54 8.13
C PRO A 248 4.40 5.77 9.21
N SER A 249 5.07 5.45 10.31
CA SER A 249 4.43 4.94 11.54
C SER A 249 3.54 6.01 12.18
N ASN A 250 2.61 5.58 13.07
CA ASN A 250 1.67 6.47 13.74
C ASN A 250 2.34 7.55 14.63
N ASP A 251 3.54 7.30 15.10
CA ASP A 251 4.37 8.25 15.88
C ASP A 251 5.36 9.04 15.00
N GLY A 252 5.51 8.64 13.73
CA GLY A 252 6.48 9.23 12.80
C GLY A 252 7.93 8.83 13.04
N ALA A 253 8.19 7.85 13.91
CA ALA A 253 9.55 7.43 14.24
C ALA A 253 10.23 6.62 13.13
N VAL A 254 9.45 5.90 12.33
CA VAL A 254 9.96 5.11 11.20
C VAL A 254 9.11 5.32 9.95
N VAL A 255 9.71 5.00 8.80
CA VAL A 255 9.00 4.87 7.51
C VAL A 255 9.11 3.43 7.02
N TYR A 256 7.97 2.81 6.76
CA TYR A 256 7.89 1.51 6.09
C TYR A 256 7.87 1.72 4.58
N VAL A 257 8.69 0.97 3.87
CA VAL A 257 8.79 1.06 2.40
C VAL A 257 8.52 -0.30 1.78
N ALA A 258 7.51 -0.36 0.90
CA ALA A 258 7.17 -1.56 0.16
C ALA A 258 8.19 -1.79 -0.98
N CYS A 259 9.07 -2.76 -0.84
CA CYS A 259 10.03 -3.18 -1.86
C CYS A 259 9.40 -4.24 -2.77
N ASN A 260 8.71 -3.80 -3.83
CA ASN A 260 7.92 -4.65 -4.71
C ASN A 260 8.73 -5.76 -5.39
N LYS A 261 9.95 -5.45 -5.86
CA LYS A 261 10.79 -6.42 -6.58
C LYS A 261 11.33 -7.51 -5.65
N SER A 262 11.73 -7.15 -4.42
CA SER A 262 12.29 -8.11 -3.47
C SER A 262 11.27 -8.79 -2.57
N ASN A 263 9.97 -8.40 -2.63
CA ASN A 263 8.92 -8.91 -1.77
C ASN A 263 9.24 -8.72 -0.28
N GLU A 264 9.66 -7.52 0.08
CA GLU A 264 10.06 -7.15 1.44
C GLU A 264 9.51 -5.79 1.83
N ILE A 265 9.41 -5.54 3.11
CA ILE A 265 9.18 -4.21 3.68
C ILE A 265 10.47 -3.77 4.35
N ALA A 266 11.02 -2.64 3.91
CA ALA A 266 12.15 -1.97 4.55
C ALA A 266 11.65 -1.02 5.64
N VAL A 267 12.37 -0.94 6.77
CA VAL A 267 12.05 -0.08 7.91
C VAL A 267 13.19 0.91 8.08
N ILE A 268 12.90 2.19 7.85
CA ILE A 268 13.87 3.29 7.93
C ILE A 268 13.59 4.09 9.21
N ASP A 269 14.59 4.23 10.06
CA ASP A 269 14.53 5.12 11.23
C ASP A 269 14.64 6.59 10.81
N VAL A 270 13.67 7.40 11.20
CA VAL A 270 13.58 8.80 10.77
C VAL A 270 14.66 9.66 11.44
N ALA A 271 14.98 9.40 12.70
CA ALA A 271 15.94 10.22 13.45
C ALA A 271 17.39 10.02 12.96
N SER A 272 17.82 8.76 12.84
CA SER A 272 19.18 8.41 12.40
C SER A 272 19.34 8.33 10.88
N TRP A 273 18.24 8.29 10.15
CA TRP A 273 18.15 8.08 8.70
C TRP A 273 18.93 6.85 8.25
N LYS A 274 18.65 5.70 8.94
CA LYS A 274 19.31 4.40 8.70
C LYS A 274 18.26 3.31 8.49
N LEU A 275 18.64 2.30 7.73
CA LEU A 275 17.87 1.06 7.64
C LEU A 275 17.97 0.32 8.99
N LEU A 276 16.84 0.08 9.64
CA LEU A 276 16.79 -0.75 10.85
C LEU A 276 16.76 -2.23 10.50
N ARG A 277 15.91 -2.60 9.55
CA ARG A 277 15.75 -3.98 9.09
C ARG A 277 14.90 -4.05 7.82
N ARG A 278 14.83 -5.27 7.26
CA ARG A 278 13.84 -5.69 6.28
C ARG A 278 13.11 -6.92 6.82
N PHE A 279 11.87 -7.10 6.44
CA PHE A 279 11.16 -8.34 6.70
C PHE A 279 10.39 -8.80 5.46
N PRO A 280 10.19 -10.14 5.28
CA PRO A 280 9.48 -10.68 4.14
C PRO A 280 8.03 -10.18 4.07
N ALA A 281 7.54 -9.99 2.87
CA ALA A 281 6.14 -9.67 2.58
C ALA A 281 5.64 -10.55 1.43
N GLY A 282 4.36 -10.41 1.08
CA GLY A 282 3.77 -11.16 -0.02
C GLY A 282 4.31 -10.76 -1.39
N ASN A 283 4.07 -11.59 -2.39
CA ASN A 283 4.59 -11.40 -3.75
C ASN A 283 4.09 -10.08 -4.36
N GLY A 284 5.02 -9.21 -4.70
CA GLY A 284 4.73 -7.89 -5.24
C GLY A 284 4.07 -6.96 -4.24
N VAL A 285 4.56 -6.93 -2.99
CA VAL A 285 4.10 -5.95 -1.99
C VAL A 285 4.06 -4.55 -2.60
N TYR A 286 2.94 -3.83 -2.42
CA TYR A 286 2.67 -2.63 -3.21
C TYR A 286 2.22 -1.43 -2.38
N ASN A 287 1.02 -1.44 -1.81
CA ASN A 287 0.49 -0.38 -0.97
C ASN A 287 0.59 -0.76 0.51
N LEU A 288 0.78 0.23 1.36
CA LEU A 288 0.86 0.07 2.80
C LEU A 288 -0.14 1.03 3.48
N ALA A 289 -0.82 0.54 4.52
CA ALA A 289 -1.68 1.35 5.37
C ALA A 289 -1.49 0.96 6.84
N MET A 290 -1.49 1.96 7.74
CA MET A 290 -1.36 1.74 9.18
C MET A 290 -2.72 1.72 9.85
N THR A 291 -2.91 0.78 10.75
CA THR A 291 -4.03 0.79 11.70
C THR A 291 -3.69 1.65 12.92
N LYS A 292 -4.69 2.12 13.66
CA LYS A 292 -4.44 2.92 14.88
C LYS A 292 -3.70 2.15 15.97
N ASP A 293 -3.93 0.84 16.06
CA ASP A 293 -3.25 -0.04 17.02
C ASP A 293 -1.85 -0.49 16.56
N GLY A 294 -1.37 0.04 15.43
CA GLY A 294 -0.01 -0.12 14.97
C GLY A 294 0.25 -1.36 14.12
N ARG A 295 -0.80 -2.06 13.64
CA ARG A 295 -0.64 -3.09 12.62
C ARG A 295 -0.40 -2.45 11.25
N LEU A 296 0.30 -3.14 10.39
CA LEU A 296 0.58 -2.71 9.02
C LEU A 296 -0.16 -3.62 8.02
N ILE A 297 -1.04 -3.01 7.22
CA ILE A 297 -1.72 -3.66 6.11
C ILE A 297 -0.85 -3.52 4.88
N ALA A 298 -0.62 -4.59 4.15
CA ALA A 298 0.13 -4.59 2.91
C ALA A 298 -0.65 -5.29 1.79
N THR A 299 -0.82 -4.63 0.65
CA THR A 299 -1.38 -5.26 -0.54
C THR A 299 -0.26 -5.96 -1.31
N ASN A 300 -0.50 -7.19 -1.78
CA ASN A 300 0.45 -7.98 -2.55
C ASN A 300 -0.02 -8.08 -3.99
N LYS A 301 0.40 -7.11 -4.83
CA LYS A 301 -0.17 -6.88 -6.17
C LYS A 301 -0.07 -8.10 -7.07
N ARG A 302 1.08 -8.80 -7.07
CA ARG A 302 1.28 -10.04 -7.84
C ARG A 302 0.82 -11.30 -7.08
N GLY A 303 0.72 -11.22 -5.75
CA GLY A 303 0.37 -12.34 -4.88
C GLY A 303 -1.14 -12.57 -4.75
N GLN A 304 -1.98 -11.70 -5.31
CA GLN A 304 -3.45 -11.78 -5.18
C GLN A 304 -3.87 -11.97 -3.71
N SER A 305 -3.29 -11.15 -2.82
CA SER A 305 -3.51 -11.28 -1.38
C SER A 305 -3.27 -9.96 -0.64
N VAL A 306 -3.73 -9.93 0.60
CA VAL A 306 -3.44 -8.88 1.57
C VAL A 306 -2.76 -9.51 2.78
N SER A 307 -1.68 -8.91 3.26
CA SER A 307 -0.99 -9.33 4.48
C SER A 307 -1.22 -8.30 5.59
N ILE A 308 -1.39 -8.78 6.82
CA ILE A 308 -1.47 -7.95 8.02
C ILE A 308 -0.27 -8.30 8.90
N PHE A 309 0.53 -7.30 9.27
CA PHE A 309 1.77 -7.50 10.04
C PHE A 309 1.72 -6.83 11.41
N ASP A 310 2.42 -7.41 12.39
CA ASP A 310 3.03 -6.64 13.48
C ASP A 310 4.36 -6.07 12.97
N PRO A 311 4.41 -4.79 12.60
CA PRO A 311 5.60 -4.24 11.96
C PRO A 311 6.77 -4.05 12.94
N ARG A 312 6.57 -4.20 14.25
CA ARG A 312 7.64 -4.15 15.27
C ARG A 312 8.48 -5.41 15.23
N THR A 313 7.87 -6.55 14.96
CA THR A 313 8.54 -7.86 14.86
C THR A 313 8.77 -8.29 13.42
N GLY A 314 7.95 -7.81 12.48
CA GLY A 314 7.87 -8.28 11.10
C GLY A 314 7.04 -9.56 10.95
N ALA A 315 6.33 -9.98 12.01
CA ALA A 315 5.48 -11.18 11.97
C ALA A 315 4.23 -10.93 11.13
N GLU A 316 3.93 -11.81 10.19
CA GLU A 316 2.67 -11.84 9.46
C GLU A 316 1.58 -12.42 10.36
N LEU A 317 0.59 -11.61 10.70
CA LEU A 317 -0.55 -11.98 11.57
C LEU A 317 -1.66 -12.65 10.78
N ALA A 318 -1.83 -12.24 9.52
CA ALA A 318 -2.79 -12.83 8.60
C ALA A 318 -2.33 -12.66 7.14
N HIS A 319 -2.69 -13.65 6.31
CA HIS A 319 -2.50 -13.65 4.85
C HIS A 319 -3.82 -14.03 4.20
N LEU A 320 -4.46 -13.08 3.51
CA LEU A 320 -5.82 -13.20 3.02
C LEU A 320 -5.84 -13.16 1.49
N PRO A 321 -6.35 -14.19 0.80
CA PRO A 321 -6.51 -14.14 -0.64
C PRO A 321 -7.60 -13.13 -1.03
N THR A 322 -7.43 -12.46 -2.17
CA THR A 322 -8.45 -11.59 -2.75
C THR A 322 -9.23 -12.30 -3.87
N LYS A 323 -10.44 -11.85 -4.13
CA LYS A 323 -11.33 -12.42 -5.16
C LYS A 323 -10.68 -12.33 -6.55
N ARG A 324 -10.03 -11.22 -6.86
CA ARG A 324 -9.39 -10.96 -8.16
C ARG A 324 -7.91 -10.63 -8.01
N LYS A 325 -7.23 -10.61 -9.14
CA LYS A 325 -5.79 -10.28 -9.25
C LYS A 325 -5.57 -8.77 -9.21
N VAL A 326 -4.33 -8.37 -9.01
CA VAL A 326 -3.82 -7.00 -9.04
C VAL A 326 -4.37 -6.17 -7.89
N VAL A 327 -4.00 -6.57 -6.65
CA VAL A 327 -4.39 -5.86 -5.43
C VAL A 327 -3.67 -4.51 -5.37
N HIS A 328 -4.41 -3.41 -5.18
CA HIS A 328 -3.86 -2.07 -5.33
C HIS A 328 -3.85 -1.27 -4.03
N GLY A 329 -4.98 -0.68 -3.64
CA GLY A 329 -5.08 0.27 -2.54
C GLY A 329 -5.59 -0.35 -1.25
N ALA A 330 -5.28 0.30 -0.13
CA ALA A 330 -5.80 -0.03 1.19
C ALA A 330 -6.10 1.23 1.99
N VAL A 331 -7.24 1.26 2.67
CA VAL A 331 -7.59 2.31 3.63
C VAL A 331 -8.23 1.71 4.88
N VAL A 332 -7.82 2.21 6.05
CA VAL A 332 -8.32 1.76 7.35
C VAL A 332 -9.36 2.74 7.88
N THR A 333 -10.46 2.23 8.45
CA THR A 333 -11.49 3.07 9.05
C THR A 333 -10.99 3.73 10.35
N PRO A 334 -11.45 4.98 10.65
CA PRO A 334 -10.96 5.71 11.82
C PRO A 334 -11.25 5.05 13.18
N ASP A 335 -12.24 4.17 13.25
CA ASP A 335 -12.54 3.35 14.43
C ASP A 335 -11.67 2.09 14.55
N ASN A 336 -10.77 1.88 13.59
CA ASN A 336 -9.87 0.72 13.53
C ASN A 336 -10.59 -0.62 13.35
N ARG A 337 -11.85 -0.61 12.88
CA ARG A 337 -12.66 -1.81 12.75
C ARG A 337 -12.46 -2.55 11.44
N TYR A 338 -12.34 -1.81 10.33
CA TYR A 338 -12.26 -2.38 8.98
C TYR A 338 -11.11 -1.78 8.18
N THR A 339 -10.61 -2.57 7.24
CA THR A 339 -9.82 -2.05 6.11
C THR A 339 -10.53 -2.38 4.80
N PHE A 340 -10.55 -1.42 3.89
CA PHE A 340 -11.09 -1.56 2.54
C PHE A 340 -9.93 -1.69 1.57
N ILE A 341 -10.02 -2.69 0.69
CA ILE A 341 -8.97 -3.04 -0.26
C ILE A 341 -9.53 -2.91 -1.67
N SER A 342 -8.89 -2.11 -2.52
CA SER A 342 -9.20 -2.06 -3.95
C SER A 342 -8.39 -3.08 -4.73
N VAL A 343 -9.01 -3.73 -5.71
CA VAL A 343 -8.41 -4.74 -6.56
C VAL A 343 -8.78 -4.43 -8.00
N GLU A 344 -7.78 -4.29 -8.86
CA GLU A 344 -7.96 -3.80 -10.23
C GLU A 344 -8.72 -4.78 -11.13
N GLY A 345 -8.51 -6.10 -10.99
CA GLY A 345 -8.87 -7.09 -11.99
C GLY A 345 -7.81 -7.20 -13.10
N VAL A 346 -8.09 -7.92 -14.16
CA VAL A 346 -7.21 -8.08 -15.32
C VAL A 346 -8.00 -7.92 -16.61
N GLY A 347 -7.53 -7.08 -17.52
CA GLY A 347 -8.17 -6.82 -18.81
C GLY A 347 -9.55 -6.19 -18.62
N SER A 348 -10.60 -6.84 -19.11
CA SER A 348 -12.00 -6.42 -18.98
C SER A 348 -12.71 -6.95 -17.74
N ASP A 349 -11.97 -7.59 -16.80
CA ASP A 349 -12.59 -7.99 -15.54
C ASP A 349 -12.99 -6.74 -14.76
N PRO A 350 -14.16 -6.73 -14.09
CA PRO A 350 -14.48 -5.66 -13.17
C PRO A 350 -13.45 -5.61 -12.04
N GLY A 351 -13.22 -4.42 -11.48
CA GLY A 351 -12.54 -4.27 -10.22
C GLY A 351 -13.36 -4.83 -9.06
N THR A 352 -12.77 -4.96 -7.89
CA THR A 352 -13.48 -5.23 -6.64
C THR A 352 -13.00 -4.30 -5.53
N VAL A 353 -13.90 -4.07 -4.56
CA VAL A 353 -13.51 -3.59 -3.25
C VAL A 353 -13.90 -4.64 -2.22
N GLU A 354 -12.94 -5.03 -1.39
CA GLU A 354 -13.10 -6.04 -0.34
C GLU A 354 -12.96 -5.39 1.04
N VAL A 355 -13.78 -5.84 1.99
CA VAL A 355 -13.76 -5.37 3.38
C VAL A 355 -13.18 -6.47 4.25
N ILE A 356 -12.11 -6.15 4.96
CA ILE A 356 -11.51 -7.02 5.96
C ILE A 356 -11.86 -6.48 7.34
N ASP A 357 -12.43 -7.33 8.17
CA ASP A 357 -12.66 -7.08 9.59
C ASP A 357 -11.34 -7.27 10.34
N LEU A 358 -10.86 -6.23 10.99
CA LEU A 358 -9.53 -6.21 11.62
C LEU A 358 -9.47 -6.94 12.97
N ASP A 359 -10.61 -7.22 13.61
CA ASP A 359 -10.65 -8.02 14.84
C ASP A 359 -10.57 -9.52 14.52
N SER A 360 -11.34 -9.97 13.55
CA SER A 360 -11.34 -11.37 13.12
C SER A 360 -10.26 -11.69 12.07
N MET A 361 -9.66 -10.67 11.44
CA MET A 361 -8.73 -10.79 10.31
C MET A 361 -9.32 -11.65 9.18
N LYS A 362 -10.56 -11.36 8.78
CA LYS A 362 -11.28 -12.08 7.72
C LYS A 362 -11.89 -11.10 6.73
N THR A 363 -11.95 -11.49 5.45
CA THR A 363 -12.76 -10.79 4.46
C THR A 363 -14.23 -11.03 4.79
N VAL A 364 -14.99 -9.95 4.98
CA VAL A 364 -16.39 -10.00 5.44
C VAL A 364 -17.37 -9.51 4.39
N ALA A 365 -16.91 -8.76 3.39
CA ALA A 365 -17.74 -8.31 2.29
C ALA A 365 -16.91 -8.02 1.04
N THR A 366 -17.55 -8.10 -0.12
CA THR A 366 -16.93 -7.79 -1.43
C THR A 366 -18.00 -7.20 -2.33
N VAL A 367 -17.66 -6.16 -3.07
CA VAL A 367 -18.50 -5.57 -4.11
C VAL A 367 -17.71 -5.40 -5.40
N ASP A 368 -18.34 -5.70 -6.52
CA ASP A 368 -17.78 -5.45 -7.84
C ASP A 368 -17.96 -3.97 -8.20
N VAL A 369 -16.91 -3.36 -8.75
CA VAL A 369 -16.85 -1.98 -9.22
C VAL A 369 -16.37 -1.95 -10.67
N PRO A 370 -16.46 -0.83 -11.40
CA PRO A 370 -15.88 -0.75 -12.74
C PRO A 370 -14.39 -1.12 -12.79
N GLU A 371 -13.89 -1.32 -13.99
CA GLU A 371 -12.54 -1.86 -14.28
C GLU A 371 -11.43 -1.01 -13.67
N GLN A 372 -10.37 -1.67 -13.23
CA GLN A 372 -9.13 -1.11 -12.69
C GLN A 372 -9.37 -0.23 -11.46
N ALA A 373 -9.94 -0.82 -10.39
CA ALA A 373 -10.09 -0.15 -9.10
C ALA A 373 -8.71 0.12 -8.47
N ALA A 374 -8.31 1.40 -8.40
CA ALA A 374 -6.99 1.86 -8.00
C ALA A 374 -7.00 2.54 -6.62
N GLY A 375 -6.87 3.86 -6.57
CA GLY A 375 -6.86 4.64 -5.33
C GLY A 375 -8.16 4.51 -4.55
N ILE A 376 -8.05 4.43 -3.24
CA ILE A 376 -9.18 4.28 -2.31
C ILE A 376 -8.97 5.14 -1.08
N ASP A 377 -10.01 5.82 -0.59
CA ASP A 377 -9.93 6.60 0.65
C ASP A 377 -11.26 6.61 1.41
N PHE A 378 -11.18 6.72 2.73
CA PHE A 378 -12.32 6.72 3.63
C PHE A 378 -12.94 8.11 3.74
N TRP A 379 -14.26 8.21 3.48
CA TRP A 379 -14.97 9.46 3.64
C TRP A 379 -15.49 9.68 5.05
N LYS A 380 -16.48 8.90 5.46
CA LYS A 380 -17.14 9.04 6.78
C LYS A 380 -17.85 7.76 7.19
N SER A 381 -18.21 7.70 8.48
CA SER A 381 -19.26 6.80 8.96
C SER A 381 -20.50 7.61 9.36
N GLU A 382 -21.67 6.99 9.27
CA GLU A 382 -22.94 7.59 9.64
C GLU A 382 -23.89 6.52 10.18
N GLN A 383 -24.98 6.94 10.83
CA GLN A 383 -26.04 6.03 11.23
C GLN A 383 -26.61 5.29 10.01
N PRO A 384 -27.00 4.02 10.15
CA PRO A 384 -27.55 3.28 9.04
C PRO A 384 -28.76 3.98 8.43
N LYS A 385 -28.82 4.01 7.11
CA LYS A 385 -30.03 4.52 6.44
C LYS A 385 -31.23 3.67 6.84
N PRO A 386 -32.40 4.27 7.10
CA PRO A 386 -33.63 3.56 7.48
C PRO A 386 -34.12 2.55 6.43
#